data_cb2d80513b65b96ff415bd6cddb33d65
#
_entry.id   cb2d80513b65b96ff415bd6cddb33d65
#
_cell.length_a   1.000
_cell.length_b   1.000
_cell.length_c   1.000
_cell.angle_alpha   90.00
_cell.angle_beta   90.00
_cell.angle_gamma   90.00
#
_symmetry.space_group_name_H-M   'P 1'
#
loop_
_entity.id
_entity.type
_entity.pdbx_description
1 polymer ?
#
loop_
_entity_poly.entity_id
_entity_poly.type
_entity_poly.pdbx_seq_one_letter_code
_entity_poly.pdbx_strand_id
1 'polypeptide(L)'
;MVQENIVIEMQNITKEFGTFKANDNINLQVKAGEIHALLGENGAGKSTLMNVLSGLLEPTSGKILMRGKEVKITSPTKANQLGIGMVHQHFMLVDAFTVTENIVLGSEPSRAGMLDHKKARKEIQKVSEQYGFCLLYTSDAADE
;
A
#
# COMPACT_ATOMS: atom_id res chain seq x y z
N MET A 1 -9.17 12.14 29.69
CA MET A 1 -9.33 10.98 28.80
C MET A 1 -8.35 11.15 27.67
N VAL A 2 -7.33 10.30 27.58
CA VAL A 2 -6.39 10.32 26.44
C VAL A 2 -7.20 9.87 25.22
N GLN A 3 -7.46 10.78 24.29
CA GLN A 3 -8.08 10.44 23.02
C GLN A 3 -7.13 9.45 22.33
N GLU A 4 -7.51 8.19 22.25
CA GLU A 4 -6.72 7.19 21.51
C GLU A 4 -6.59 7.67 20.07
N ASN A 5 -5.36 7.90 19.64
CA ASN A 5 -5.07 8.44 18.30
C ASN A 5 -5.18 7.30 17.25
N ILE A 6 -6.41 6.80 17.05
CA ILE A 6 -6.70 5.76 16.05
C ILE A 6 -6.56 6.39 14.67
N VAL A 7 -5.67 5.83 13.86
CA VAL A 7 -5.44 6.29 12.50
C VAL A 7 -6.22 5.49 11.48
N ILE A 8 -6.42 4.19 11.72
CA ILE A 8 -7.19 3.29 10.87
C ILE A 8 -8.16 2.51 11.76
N GLU A 9 -9.40 2.45 11.36
CA GLU A 9 -10.41 1.61 11.98
C GLU A 9 -11.23 0.90 10.90
N MET A 10 -11.26 -0.41 10.95
CA MET A 10 -12.09 -1.27 10.12
C MET A 10 -13.22 -1.80 11.00
N GLN A 11 -14.46 -1.55 10.60
CA GLN A 11 -15.64 -1.93 11.39
C GLN A 11 -16.51 -2.91 10.60
N ASN A 12 -16.72 -4.08 11.19
CA ASN A 12 -17.60 -5.14 10.69
C ASN A 12 -17.28 -5.54 9.24
N ILE A 13 -15.99 -5.58 8.88
CA ILE A 13 -15.55 -5.91 7.53
C ILE A 13 -15.86 -7.37 7.22
N THR A 14 -16.67 -7.55 6.19
CA THR A 14 -16.96 -8.86 5.61
C THR A 14 -16.52 -8.86 4.14
N LYS A 15 -15.81 -9.91 3.73
CA LYS A 15 -15.45 -10.16 2.34
C LYS A 15 -15.85 -11.57 1.94
N GLU A 16 -16.72 -11.64 0.94
CA GLU A 16 -17.24 -12.89 0.38
C GLU A 16 -16.75 -13.08 -1.05
N PHE A 17 -16.48 -14.34 -1.41
CA PHE A 17 -16.21 -14.82 -2.75
C PHE A 17 -17.21 -15.92 -3.08
N GLY A 18 -18.32 -15.58 -3.73
CA GLY A 18 -19.44 -16.48 -3.90
C GLY A 18 -20.02 -16.91 -2.54
N THR A 19 -19.98 -18.20 -2.24
CA THR A 19 -20.47 -18.75 -0.97
C THR A 19 -19.40 -18.79 0.13
N PHE A 20 -18.15 -18.48 -0.19
CA PHE A 20 -17.04 -18.52 0.76
C PHE A 20 -16.81 -17.14 1.39
N LYS A 21 -16.83 -17.07 2.72
CA LYS A 21 -16.47 -15.89 3.48
C LYS A 21 -15.00 -15.94 3.87
N ALA A 22 -14.18 -15.08 3.27
CA ALA A 22 -12.76 -14.94 3.61
C ALA A 22 -12.54 -14.07 4.85
N ASN A 23 -13.40 -13.08 5.06
CA ASN A 23 -13.49 -12.29 6.28
C ASN A 23 -14.96 -12.21 6.69
N ASP A 24 -15.28 -12.37 7.96
CA ASP A 24 -16.63 -12.29 8.48
C ASP A 24 -16.66 -11.40 9.71
N ASN A 25 -17.26 -10.22 9.58
CA ASN A 25 -17.49 -9.25 10.66
C ASN A 25 -16.20 -8.83 11.41
N ILE A 26 -15.10 -8.63 10.69
CA ILE A 26 -13.78 -8.32 11.27
C ILE A 26 -13.73 -6.86 11.72
N ASN A 27 -13.23 -6.67 12.95
CA ASN A 27 -12.95 -5.35 13.51
C ASN A 27 -11.46 -5.23 13.79
N LEU A 28 -10.85 -4.12 13.35
CA LEU A 28 -9.43 -3.82 13.52
C LEU A 28 -9.25 -2.33 13.78
N GLN A 29 -8.43 -2.01 14.78
CA GLN A 29 -8.03 -0.63 15.06
C GLN A 29 -6.51 -0.54 15.11
N VAL A 30 -5.93 0.47 14.47
CA VAL A 30 -4.49 0.76 14.46
C VAL A 30 -4.27 2.18 14.94
N LYS A 31 -3.39 2.35 15.94
CA LYS A 31 -3.06 3.64 16.53
C LYS A 31 -1.85 4.27 15.84
N ALA A 32 -1.74 5.59 15.93
CA ALA A 32 -0.57 6.29 15.41
C ALA A 32 0.71 5.84 16.13
N GLY A 33 1.78 5.58 15.35
CA GLY A 33 3.08 5.15 15.88
C GLY A 33 3.14 3.71 16.37
N GLU A 34 2.09 2.92 16.14
CA GLU A 34 2.01 1.53 16.56
C GLU A 34 2.55 0.59 15.47
N ILE A 35 3.23 -0.48 15.89
CA ILE A 35 3.50 -1.65 15.07
C ILE A 35 2.45 -2.70 15.42
N HIS A 36 1.49 -2.91 14.53
CA HIS A 36 0.39 -3.84 14.72
C HIS A 36 0.64 -5.15 13.96
N ALA A 37 0.83 -6.26 14.68
CA ALA A 37 1.04 -7.58 14.08
C ALA A 37 -0.28 -8.33 13.90
N LEU A 38 -0.58 -8.75 12.68
CA LEU A 38 -1.73 -9.58 12.36
C LEU A 38 -1.32 -11.05 12.28
N LEU A 39 -1.64 -11.82 13.31
CA LEU A 39 -1.26 -13.23 13.43
C LEU A 39 -2.45 -14.14 13.09
N GLY A 40 -2.15 -15.33 12.60
CA GLY A 40 -3.16 -16.35 12.29
C GLY A 40 -2.61 -17.40 11.32
N GLU A 41 -3.31 -18.50 11.18
CA GLU A 41 -2.95 -19.61 10.29
C GLU A 41 -3.03 -19.23 8.79
N ASN A 42 -2.44 -20.06 7.92
CA ASN A 42 -2.59 -19.89 6.49
C ASN A 42 -4.06 -20.08 6.10
N GLY A 43 -4.57 -19.17 5.27
CA GLY A 43 -5.99 -19.18 4.91
C GLY A 43 -6.92 -18.43 5.87
N ALA A 44 -6.43 -17.90 7.00
CA ALA A 44 -7.26 -17.15 7.98
C ALA A 44 -7.76 -15.78 7.49
N GLY A 45 -7.64 -15.45 6.21
CA GLY A 45 -8.16 -14.20 5.65
C GLY A 45 -7.29 -12.95 5.87
N LYS A 46 -6.07 -13.08 6.42
CA LYS A 46 -5.16 -11.94 6.69
C LYS A 46 -4.85 -11.13 5.43
N SER A 47 -4.40 -11.82 4.38
CA SER A 47 -4.09 -11.17 3.09
C SER A 47 -5.33 -10.54 2.46
N THR A 48 -6.50 -11.17 2.60
CA THR A 48 -7.77 -10.61 2.12
C THR A 48 -8.09 -9.31 2.83
N LEU A 49 -7.94 -9.26 4.17
CA LEU A 49 -8.18 -8.07 4.96
C LEU A 49 -7.22 -6.93 4.56
N MET A 50 -5.92 -7.24 4.36
CA MET A 50 -4.94 -6.26 3.90
C MET A 50 -5.20 -5.79 2.46
N ASN A 51 -5.66 -6.68 1.58
CA ASN A 51 -6.08 -6.32 0.22
C ASN A 51 -7.32 -5.40 0.22
N VAL A 52 -8.23 -5.56 1.18
CA VAL A 52 -9.34 -4.61 1.38
C VAL A 52 -8.81 -3.24 1.81
N LEU A 53 -7.88 -3.21 2.76
CA LEU A 53 -7.31 -1.95 3.24
C LEU A 53 -6.47 -1.23 2.17
N SER A 54 -5.76 -1.98 1.33
CA SER A 54 -4.96 -1.42 0.23
C SER A 54 -5.75 -1.07 -1.04
N GLY A 55 -7.06 -1.34 -1.07
CA GLY A 55 -7.93 -1.03 -2.21
C GLY A 55 -7.80 -1.98 -3.40
N LEU A 56 -7.16 -3.14 -3.22
CA LEU A 56 -7.14 -4.22 -4.21
C LEU A 56 -8.46 -5.00 -4.23
N LEU A 57 -9.18 -5.02 -3.11
CA LEU A 57 -10.48 -5.64 -2.98
C LEU A 57 -11.45 -4.66 -2.31
N GLU A 58 -12.69 -4.61 -2.79
CA GLU A 58 -13.75 -3.94 -2.05
C GLU A 58 -14.37 -4.91 -1.02
N PRO A 59 -14.68 -4.45 0.20
CA PRO A 59 -15.40 -5.27 1.16
C PRO A 59 -16.83 -5.51 0.67
N THR A 60 -17.42 -6.66 1.01
CA THR A 60 -18.83 -6.95 0.73
C THR A 60 -19.73 -6.12 1.65
N SER A 61 -19.30 -5.95 2.91
CA SER A 61 -19.96 -5.07 3.87
C SER A 61 -18.96 -4.57 4.92
N GLY A 62 -19.42 -3.65 5.78
CA GLY A 62 -18.57 -2.97 6.74
C GLY A 62 -18.10 -1.61 6.26
N LYS A 63 -17.30 -0.93 7.07
CA LYS A 63 -16.77 0.40 6.74
C LYS A 63 -15.34 0.58 7.27
N ILE A 64 -14.61 1.48 6.63
CA ILE A 64 -13.25 1.86 7.00
C ILE A 64 -13.27 3.33 7.41
N LEU A 65 -12.67 3.64 8.54
CA LEU A 65 -12.48 5.00 8.99
C LEU A 65 -10.99 5.33 9.03
N MET A 66 -10.64 6.50 8.55
CA MET A 66 -9.32 7.10 8.67
C MET A 66 -9.41 8.31 9.59
N ARG A 67 -8.72 8.26 10.73
CA ARG A 67 -8.75 9.31 11.76
C ARG A 67 -10.18 9.74 12.10
N GLY A 68 -11.07 8.75 12.29
CA GLY A 68 -12.48 8.95 12.66
C GLY A 68 -13.40 9.37 11.52
N LYS A 69 -12.90 9.55 10.29
CA LYS A 69 -13.73 9.86 9.12
C LYS A 69 -13.90 8.63 8.25
N GLU A 70 -15.14 8.30 7.91
CA GLU A 70 -15.43 7.20 6.99
C GLU A 70 -14.85 7.50 5.60
N VAL A 71 -14.16 6.51 5.03
CA VAL A 71 -13.54 6.59 3.72
C VAL A 71 -13.93 5.37 2.89
N LYS A 72 -14.09 5.57 1.59
CA LYS A 72 -14.29 4.50 0.64
C LYS A 72 -13.00 4.31 -0.15
N ILE A 73 -12.39 3.13 -0.02
CA ILE A 73 -11.14 2.78 -0.69
C ILE A 73 -11.50 1.86 -1.87
N THR A 74 -11.54 2.43 -3.07
CA THR A 74 -12.00 1.75 -4.29
C THR A 74 -10.85 1.34 -5.21
N SER A 75 -9.63 1.74 -4.90
CA SER A 75 -8.44 1.43 -5.69
C SER A 75 -7.16 1.63 -4.88
N PRO A 76 -6.02 1.01 -5.28
CA PRO A 76 -4.73 1.26 -4.68
C PRO A 76 -4.28 2.73 -4.77
N THR A 77 -4.61 3.41 -5.86
CA THR A 77 -4.37 4.85 -6.01
C THR A 77 -5.10 5.65 -4.94
N LYS A 78 -6.35 5.28 -4.63
CA LYS A 78 -7.11 5.93 -3.57
C LYS A 78 -6.55 5.64 -2.19
N ALA A 79 -6.10 4.41 -1.94
CA ALA A 79 -5.40 4.04 -0.70
C ALA A 79 -4.13 4.89 -0.50
N ASN A 80 -3.29 5.01 -1.54
CA ASN A 80 -2.09 5.84 -1.54
C ASN A 80 -2.40 7.33 -1.23
N GLN A 81 -3.44 7.90 -1.84
CA GLN A 81 -3.89 9.28 -1.56
C GLN A 81 -4.30 9.48 -0.10
N LEU A 82 -4.76 8.43 0.56
CA LEU A 82 -5.10 8.42 1.98
C LEU A 82 -3.89 8.16 2.89
N GLY A 83 -2.70 7.90 2.31
CA GLY A 83 -1.48 7.60 3.04
C GLY A 83 -1.33 6.13 3.43
N ILE A 84 -2.07 5.23 2.78
CA ILE A 84 -1.95 3.78 2.98
C ILE A 84 -1.04 3.23 1.89
N GLY A 85 0.15 2.76 2.26
CA GLY A 85 1.06 2.02 1.39
C GLY A 85 1.03 0.53 1.70
N MET A 86 1.28 -0.31 0.71
CA MET A 86 1.39 -1.76 0.88
C MET A 86 2.65 -2.27 0.20
N VAL A 87 3.39 -3.12 0.93
CA VAL A 87 4.50 -3.88 0.36
C VAL A 87 4.01 -5.29 0.09
N HIS A 88 4.07 -5.70 -1.17
CA HIS A 88 3.64 -7.03 -1.60
C HIS A 88 4.72 -8.07 -1.33
N GLN A 89 4.32 -9.31 -1.10
CA GLN A 89 5.22 -10.42 -0.84
C GLN A 89 6.10 -10.78 -2.06
N HIS A 90 5.58 -10.56 -3.25
CA HIS A 90 6.30 -10.75 -4.51
C HIS A 90 6.47 -9.41 -5.21
N PHE A 91 7.71 -9.02 -5.43
CA PHE A 91 8.05 -7.85 -6.23
C PHE A 91 7.95 -8.23 -7.69
N MET A 92 7.20 -7.45 -8.47
CA MET A 92 7.14 -7.57 -9.92
C MET A 92 7.98 -6.43 -10.51
N LEU A 93 9.23 -6.73 -10.83
CA LEU A 93 10.06 -5.82 -11.61
C LEU A 93 9.71 -5.98 -13.09
N VAL A 94 9.80 -4.89 -13.82
CA VAL A 94 9.74 -4.89 -15.28
C VAL A 94 11.18 -4.95 -15.78
N ASP A 95 11.61 -6.12 -16.26
CA ASP A 95 13.00 -6.40 -16.61
C ASP A 95 13.57 -5.45 -17.68
N ALA A 96 12.71 -4.97 -18.58
CA ALA A 96 13.09 -4.00 -19.62
C ALA A 96 13.23 -2.55 -19.11
N PHE A 97 12.91 -2.29 -17.85
CA PHE A 97 12.97 -0.96 -17.26
C PHE A 97 14.24 -0.81 -16.42
N THR A 98 14.76 0.39 -16.41
CA THR A 98 15.84 0.77 -15.48
C THR A 98 15.34 0.76 -14.03
N VAL A 99 16.25 0.72 -13.08
CA VAL A 99 15.94 0.84 -11.64
C VAL A 99 15.11 2.09 -11.36
N THR A 100 15.47 3.23 -11.96
CA THR A 100 14.71 4.48 -11.83
C THR A 100 13.25 4.33 -12.28
N GLU A 101 13.04 3.73 -13.46
CA GLU A 101 11.69 3.55 -14.02
C GLU A 101 10.85 2.59 -13.20
N ASN A 102 11.44 1.50 -12.71
CA ASN A 102 10.75 0.57 -11.81
C ASN A 102 10.32 1.24 -10.50
N ILE A 103 11.17 2.09 -9.90
CA ILE A 103 10.85 2.76 -8.63
C ILE A 103 9.71 3.77 -8.79
N VAL A 104 9.65 4.51 -9.89
CA VAL A 104 8.61 5.53 -10.08
C VAL A 104 7.37 5.01 -10.78
N LEU A 105 7.33 3.74 -11.15
CA LEU A 105 6.21 3.13 -11.87
C LEU A 105 4.89 3.33 -11.11
N GLY A 106 3.89 3.91 -11.78
CA GLY A 106 2.59 4.23 -11.19
C GLY A 106 2.52 5.56 -10.41
N SER A 107 3.66 6.27 -10.28
CA SER A 107 3.72 7.61 -9.69
C SER A 107 4.77 8.49 -10.40
N GLU A 108 4.84 8.34 -11.71
CA GLU A 108 5.87 8.96 -12.55
C GLU A 108 5.80 10.49 -12.48
N PRO A 109 6.89 11.18 -12.09
CA PRO A 109 6.96 12.62 -12.26
C PRO A 109 6.97 12.94 -13.75
N SER A 110 5.91 13.59 -14.23
CA SER A 110 5.72 13.90 -15.63
C SER A 110 5.99 15.37 -15.94
N ARG A 111 6.56 15.64 -17.13
CA ARG A 111 6.70 16.96 -17.70
C ARG A 111 6.21 16.91 -19.15
N ALA A 112 5.20 17.68 -19.48
CA ALA A 112 4.59 17.71 -20.79
C ALA A 112 4.12 16.32 -21.30
N GLY A 113 3.65 15.45 -20.38
CA GLY A 113 3.15 14.11 -20.72
C GLY A 113 4.21 13.02 -20.88
N MET A 114 5.48 13.35 -20.66
CA MET A 114 6.60 12.38 -20.67
C MET A 114 7.23 12.28 -19.28
N LEU A 115 7.85 11.12 -18.98
CA LEU A 115 8.58 10.90 -17.74
C LEU A 115 9.73 11.91 -17.60
N ASP A 116 9.76 12.63 -16.48
CA ASP A 116 10.89 13.50 -16.12
C ASP A 116 11.95 12.70 -15.35
N HIS A 117 12.83 12.02 -16.10
CA HIS A 117 13.92 11.21 -15.54
C HIS A 117 14.83 11.98 -14.58
N LYS A 118 15.08 13.29 -14.83
CA LYS A 118 15.92 14.10 -13.95
C LYS A 118 15.27 14.33 -12.59
N LYS A 119 13.97 14.60 -12.59
CA LYS A 119 13.20 14.80 -11.38
C LYS A 119 13.06 13.48 -10.62
N ALA A 120 12.71 12.38 -11.31
CA ALA A 120 12.61 11.05 -10.74
C ALA A 120 13.92 10.66 -10.03
N ARG A 121 15.06 10.73 -10.73
CA ARG A 121 16.37 10.40 -10.15
C ARG A 121 16.71 11.24 -8.92
N LYS A 122 16.42 12.55 -8.96
CA LYS A 122 16.68 13.43 -7.80
C LYS A 122 15.82 13.08 -6.58
N GLU A 123 14.58 12.69 -6.78
CA GLU A 123 13.69 12.26 -5.70
C GLU A 123 14.14 10.92 -5.10
N ILE A 124 14.48 9.95 -5.95
CA ILE A 124 15.02 8.65 -5.51
C ILE A 124 16.35 8.83 -4.78
N GLN A 125 17.25 9.66 -5.29
CA GLN A 125 18.55 9.92 -4.65
C GLN A 125 18.37 10.45 -3.21
N LYS A 126 17.45 11.36 -2.98
CA LYS A 126 17.17 11.87 -1.63
C LYS A 126 16.75 10.75 -0.67
N VAL A 127 15.87 9.85 -1.13
CA VAL A 127 15.42 8.71 -0.33
C VAL A 127 16.60 7.75 -0.09
N SER A 128 17.36 7.45 -1.13
CA SER A 128 18.54 6.60 -1.08
C SER A 128 19.57 7.10 -0.06
N GLU A 129 19.90 8.40 -0.10
CA GLU A 129 20.80 9.04 0.86
C GLU A 129 20.25 9.02 2.29
N GLN A 130 18.95 9.26 2.46
CA GLN A 130 18.29 9.25 3.76
C GLN A 130 18.36 7.88 4.46
N TYR A 131 18.27 6.79 3.69
CA TYR A 131 18.25 5.42 4.22
C TYR A 131 19.57 4.67 4.01
N GLY A 132 20.57 5.29 3.39
CA GLY A 132 21.89 4.68 3.16
C GLY A 132 21.91 3.59 2.08
N PHE A 133 20.98 3.65 1.12
CA PHE A 133 20.98 2.74 -0.02
C PHE A 133 21.99 3.19 -1.08
N CYS A 134 22.63 2.21 -1.75
CA CYS A 134 23.46 2.47 -2.94
C CYS A 134 22.73 1.90 -4.14
N LEU A 135 22.31 2.78 -5.07
CA LEU A 135 21.54 2.38 -6.25
C LEU A 135 22.25 2.85 -7.53
N LEU A 136 22.31 1.97 -8.54
CA LEU A 136 22.77 2.28 -9.88
C LEU A 136 21.56 2.67 -10.75
N TYR A 137 21.28 3.95 -10.84
CA TYR A 137 20.04 4.48 -11.43
C TYR A 137 19.88 4.27 -12.95
N THR A 138 20.90 3.79 -13.63
CA THR A 138 20.93 3.65 -15.10
C THR A 138 21.08 2.21 -15.58
N SER A 139 21.30 1.26 -14.68
CA SER A 139 21.33 -0.17 -15.00
C SER A 139 19.91 -0.71 -15.21
N ASP A 140 19.80 -1.77 -16.00
CA ASP A 140 18.57 -2.55 -16.10
C ASP A 140 18.30 -3.24 -14.76
N ALA A 141 17.03 -3.34 -14.37
CA ALA A 141 16.66 -3.90 -13.07
C ALA A 141 17.04 -5.40 -12.94
N ALA A 142 17.23 -6.09 -14.06
CA ALA A 142 17.64 -7.49 -14.09
C ALA A 142 19.14 -7.70 -13.81
N ASP A 143 19.96 -6.65 -13.84
CA ASP A 143 21.43 -6.73 -13.64
C ASP A 143 21.84 -6.47 -12.18
N GLU A 144 20.88 -6.19 -11.28
CA GLU A 144 21.07 -5.96 -9.85
C GLU A 144 20.34 -7.03 -9.00
#